data_cca36c7b67320ea8bc1a938c055ba37b
#
_entry.id   cca36c7b67320ea8bc1a938c055ba37b
#
_cell.length_a   1.000
_cell.length_b   1.000
_cell.length_c   1.000
_cell.angle_alpha   90.00
_cell.angle_beta   90.00
_cell.angle_gamma   90.00
#
_symmetry.space_group_name_H-M   'P 1'
#
loop_
_entity.id
_entity.type
_entity.pdbx_description
1 polymer ?
#
loop_
_entity_poly.entity_id
_entity_poly.type
_entity_poly.pdbx_seq_one_letter_code
_entity_poly.pdbx_strand_id
1 'polypeptide(L)'
;ILTNLLQMIRALLRAQGVLVTRSRVREMLTRVNPTAAARRWSQTVARRVYHVPYPNSLWHIDGNMRLIRWGFVIHGAIDGYSRLITYLNCSTDNRATTVLSQFLKATCLYALPSRVRSDHGGENILVALFMHLVQGLEHRGFITGRSVHNQRIERLWRDVFLHVLQHFYLMFYSLEDSEVLNPDDDVHRLSLHIVYLPEIQKRLEQFRQAWNLHPLRTENNRTPSQLWTEGMLKNIATDSTAVNNVFGENPYSDQNIDAILAQYGIQTLPTLDEEEFPAVNVEPPQLILTQQQQTSVHNAIQHLSDLKIKYQACCTAIISILQIQV
;
A
#
# COMPACT_ATOMS: atom_id res chain seq x y z
N ILE A 1 27.37 -6.52 0.05
CA ILE A 1 27.06 -7.80 -0.65
C ILE A 1 26.69 -7.55 -2.11
N LEU A 2 25.93 -6.52 -2.45
CA LEU A 2 25.41 -6.21 -3.79
C LEU A 2 26.47 -5.83 -4.83
N THR A 3 27.47 -5.06 -4.40
CA THR A 3 28.61 -4.69 -5.25
C THR A 3 29.35 -5.95 -5.74
N ASN A 4 29.37 -7.00 -4.90
CA ASN A 4 30.06 -8.25 -5.22
C ASN A 4 29.32 -9.07 -6.31
N LEU A 5 27.98 -9.23 -6.25
CA LEU A 5 27.26 -10.05 -7.24
C LEU A 5 27.37 -9.48 -8.65
N LEU A 6 27.11 -8.17 -8.83
CA LEU A 6 27.23 -7.51 -10.13
C LEU A 6 28.67 -7.54 -10.65
N GLN A 7 29.66 -7.37 -9.76
CA GLN A 7 31.08 -7.47 -10.12
C GLN A 7 31.46 -8.89 -10.50
N MET A 8 30.98 -9.90 -9.76
CA MET A 8 31.23 -11.32 -10.10
C MET A 8 30.62 -11.71 -11.44
N ILE A 9 29.35 -11.34 -11.71
CA ILE A 9 28.71 -11.61 -13.01
C ILE A 9 29.50 -10.94 -14.14
N ARG A 10 29.92 -9.67 -13.96
CA ARG A 10 30.75 -8.99 -14.97
C ARG A 10 32.10 -9.65 -15.14
N ALA A 11 32.73 -10.10 -14.06
CA ALA A 11 34.02 -10.80 -14.13
C ALA A 11 33.88 -12.15 -14.86
N LEU A 12 32.84 -12.92 -14.59
CA LEU A 12 32.52 -14.17 -15.29
C LEU A 12 32.31 -13.95 -16.79
N LEU A 13 31.50 -12.96 -17.16
CA LEU A 13 31.25 -12.60 -18.55
C LEU A 13 32.55 -12.14 -19.24
N ARG A 14 33.39 -11.36 -18.54
CA ARG A 14 34.66 -10.92 -19.06
C ARG A 14 35.63 -12.10 -19.27
N ALA A 15 35.63 -13.08 -18.37
CA ALA A 15 36.42 -14.30 -18.54
C ALA A 15 36.00 -15.11 -19.77
N GLN A 16 34.77 -14.97 -20.22
CA GLN A 16 34.22 -15.54 -21.43
C GLN A 16 34.37 -14.62 -22.67
N GLY A 17 35.11 -13.52 -22.56
CA GLY A 17 35.33 -12.56 -23.63
C GLY A 17 34.21 -11.54 -23.85
N VAL A 18 33.15 -11.55 -22.97
CA VAL A 18 32.01 -10.67 -23.11
C VAL A 18 32.17 -9.44 -22.21
N LEU A 19 32.26 -8.24 -22.81
CA LEU A 19 32.32 -6.97 -22.10
C LEU A 19 30.96 -6.33 -22.00
N VAL A 20 30.45 -6.20 -20.76
CA VAL A 20 29.13 -5.60 -20.47
C VAL A 20 29.23 -4.50 -19.43
N THR A 21 28.36 -3.48 -19.59
CA THR A 21 28.22 -2.41 -18.61
C THR A 21 27.47 -2.91 -17.36
N ARG A 22 27.65 -2.20 -16.25
CA ARG A 22 26.95 -2.51 -15.01
C ARG A 22 25.43 -2.33 -15.14
N SER A 23 25.00 -1.31 -15.88
CA SER A 23 23.59 -1.04 -16.15
C SER A 23 22.93 -2.20 -16.90
N ARG A 24 23.60 -2.73 -17.94
CA ARG A 24 23.06 -3.85 -18.73
C ARG A 24 22.92 -5.14 -17.91
N VAL A 25 23.85 -5.42 -17.01
CA VAL A 25 23.71 -6.57 -16.09
C VAL A 25 22.53 -6.40 -15.16
N ARG A 26 22.31 -5.19 -14.62
CA ARG A 26 21.14 -4.89 -13.79
C ARG A 26 19.83 -5.09 -14.56
N GLU A 27 19.74 -4.51 -15.75
CA GLU A 27 18.59 -4.63 -16.62
C GLU A 27 18.24 -6.12 -16.89
N MET A 28 19.23 -6.92 -17.23
CA MET A 28 19.01 -8.36 -17.45
C MET A 28 18.59 -9.10 -16.19
N LEU A 29 19.14 -8.77 -15.03
CA LEU A 29 18.71 -9.34 -13.76
C LEU A 29 17.26 -8.98 -13.41
N THR A 30 16.80 -7.77 -13.78
CA THR A 30 15.40 -7.38 -13.61
C THR A 30 14.48 -8.22 -14.49
N ARG A 31 14.89 -8.49 -15.73
CA ARG A 31 14.08 -9.32 -16.66
C ARG A 31 14.01 -10.78 -16.24
N VAL A 32 15.14 -11.33 -15.74
CA VAL A 32 15.22 -12.74 -15.33
C VAL A 32 14.47 -13.01 -14.03
N ASN A 33 14.64 -12.14 -13.03
CA ASN A 33 13.94 -12.27 -11.74
C ASN A 33 13.66 -10.88 -11.17
N PRO A 34 12.50 -10.28 -11.53
CA PRO A 34 12.16 -8.91 -11.17
C PRO A 34 12.07 -8.70 -9.65
N THR A 35 11.49 -9.63 -8.92
CA THR A 35 11.29 -9.54 -7.48
C THR A 35 12.60 -9.62 -6.71
N ALA A 36 13.44 -10.60 -7.03
CA ALA A 36 14.77 -10.70 -6.44
C ALA A 36 15.65 -9.50 -6.80
N ALA A 37 15.50 -8.93 -8.00
CA ALA A 37 16.16 -7.71 -8.39
C ALA A 37 15.71 -6.52 -7.55
N ALA A 38 14.39 -6.30 -7.39
CA ALA A 38 13.81 -5.25 -6.57
C ALA A 38 14.28 -5.34 -5.11
N ARG A 39 14.26 -6.53 -4.50
CA ARG A 39 14.78 -6.77 -3.16
C ARG A 39 16.27 -6.44 -3.02
N ARG A 40 17.09 -6.83 -4.00
CA ARG A 40 18.53 -6.54 -3.97
C ARG A 40 18.83 -5.06 -4.09
N TRP A 41 17.99 -4.30 -4.76
CA TRP A 41 18.19 -2.87 -5.01
C TRP A 41 17.51 -1.98 -3.98
N SER A 42 16.55 -2.49 -3.23
CA SER A 42 16.06 -1.81 -2.04
C SER A 42 17.21 -1.72 -1.01
N GLN A 43 17.48 -0.52 -0.55
CA GLN A 43 18.67 -0.26 0.27
C GLN A 43 18.30 0.15 1.69
N THR A 44 18.94 -0.48 2.68
CA THR A 44 18.90 -0.01 4.06
C THR A 44 19.75 1.27 4.16
N VAL A 45 19.12 2.40 4.50
CA VAL A 45 19.81 3.66 4.70
C VAL A 45 20.44 3.70 6.09
N ALA A 46 21.75 3.94 6.16
CA ALA A 46 22.44 4.24 7.42
C ALA A 46 21.89 5.52 8.06
N ARG A 47 21.96 5.60 9.41
CA ARG A 47 21.47 6.74 10.21
C ARG A 47 21.96 8.07 9.65
N ARG A 48 21.04 8.83 9.07
CA ARG A 48 21.23 10.25 8.74
C ARG A 48 20.13 11.05 9.44
N VAL A 49 20.38 12.32 9.71
CA VAL A 49 19.34 13.25 10.17
C VAL A 49 18.17 13.19 9.19
N TYR A 50 16.97 12.96 9.70
CA TYR A 50 15.77 12.92 8.88
C TYR A 50 15.52 14.31 8.28
N HIS A 51 15.76 14.41 7.00
CA HIS A 51 15.54 15.63 6.24
C HIS A 51 14.86 15.27 4.91
N VAL A 52 13.72 15.87 4.65
CA VAL A 52 12.98 15.78 3.38
C VAL A 52 12.90 17.19 2.81
N PRO A 53 13.49 17.45 1.65
CA PRO A 53 13.70 18.82 1.16
C PRO A 53 12.40 19.51 0.71
N TYR A 54 11.47 18.77 0.09
CA TYR A 54 10.21 19.29 -0.45
C TYR A 54 9.16 18.16 -0.52
N PRO A 55 7.87 18.49 -0.77
CA PRO A 55 6.84 17.48 -0.97
C PRO A 55 7.19 16.51 -2.12
N ASN A 56 6.66 15.31 -2.07
CA ASN A 56 6.96 14.21 -3.02
C ASN A 56 8.44 13.78 -3.09
N SER A 57 9.33 14.34 -2.26
CA SER A 57 10.71 13.82 -2.19
C SER A 57 10.76 12.43 -1.58
N LEU A 58 9.85 12.13 -0.66
CA LEU A 58 9.80 10.85 0.04
C LEU A 58 8.39 10.57 0.56
N TRP A 59 7.78 9.47 0.13
CA TRP A 59 6.60 8.93 0.78
C TRP A 59 6.99 7.79 1.72
N HIS A 60 6.34 7.73 2.87
CA HIS A 60 6.39 6.59 3.78
C HIS A 60 5.14 5.75 3.56
N ILE A 61 5.32 4.47 3.24
CA ILE A 61 4.23 3.51 3.08
C ILE A 61 4.33 2.43 4.14
N ASP A 62 3.19 1.91 4.57
CA ASP A 62 3.12 0.85 5.58
C ASP A 62 1.73 0.24 5.65
N GLY A 63 1.63 -0.96 6.27
CA GLY A 63 0.40 -1.65 6.59
C GLY A 63 0.10 -1.67 8.10
N ASN A 64 -1.15 -1.43 8.48
CA ASN A 64 -1.61 -1.55 9.87
C ASN A 64 -2.48 -2.80 10.03
N MET A 65 -2.04 -3.70 10.90
CA MET A 65 -2.60 -5.04 11.13
C MET A 65 -3.54 -5.10 12.35
N ARG A 66 -4.03 -3.99 12.88
CA ARG A 66 -4.84 -3.95 14.11
C ARG A 66 -6.18 -4.68 14.01
N LEU A 67 -6.72 -4.82 12.80
CA LEU A 67 -7.98 -5.52 12.54
C LEU A 67 -7.77 -6.84 11.79
N ILE A 68 -6.54 -7.37 11.77
CA ILE A 68 -6.17 -8.57 11.00
C ILE A 68 -6.92 -9.82 11.48
N ARG A 69 -7.26 -9.91 12.77
CA ARG A 69 -8.07 -11.01 13.33
C ARG A 69 -9.36 -11.22 12.54
N TRP A 70 -9.93 -10.15 12.02
CA TRP A 70 -11.16 -10.15 11.24
C TRP A 70 -10.94 -10.02 9.73
N GLY A 71 -9.69 -10.20 9.29
CA GLY A 71 -9.32 -10.17 7.88
C GLY A 71 -9.25 -8.77 7.26
N PHE A 72 -9.12 -7.69 8.07
CA PHE A 72 -8.93 -6.34 7.55
C PHE A 72 -7.50 -5.86 7.73
N VAL A 73 -6.95 -5.27 6.68
CA VAL A 73 -5.64 -4.59 6.68
C VAL A 73 -5.82 -3.17 6.19
N ILE A 74 -5.18 -2.22 6.88
CA ILE A 74 -5.21 -0.83 6.48
C ILE A 74 -3.86 -0.48 5.86
N HIS A 75 -3.85 -0.09 4.59
CA HIS A 75 -2.66 0.39 3.90
C HIS A 75 -2.67 1.91 3.82
N GLY A 76 -1.52 2.54 4.02
CA GLY A 76 -1.44 3.98 3.97
C GLY A 76 -0.09 4.50 3.49
N ALA A 77 -0.14 5.76 3.04
CA ALA A 77 1.06 6.51 2.72
C ALA A 77 0.96 7.96 3.19
N ILE A 78 2.10 8.48 3.63
CA ILE A 78 2.23 9.85 4.12
C ILE A 78 3.45 10.52 3.48
N ASP A 79 3.28 11.73 2.99
CA ASP A 79 4.39 12.53 2.48
C ASP A 79 5.31 12.96 3.64
N GLY A 80 6.59 12.72 3.46
CA GLY A 80 7.60 12.92 4.51
C GLY A 80 7.85 14.39 4.86
N TYR A 81 7.62 15.32 3.91
CA TYR A 81 7.77 16.76 4.12
C TYR A 81 6.53 17.37 4.77
N SER A 82 5.40 17.27 4.09
CA SER A 82 4.15 17.95 4.47
C SER A 82 3.32 17.21 5.50
N ARG A 83 3.56 15.89 5.68
CA ARG A 83 2.70 14.97 6.46
C ARG A 83 1.31 14.81 5.86
N LEU A 84 1.13 15.12 4.60
CA LEU A 84 -0.10 14.88 3.85
C LEU A 84 -0.28 13.37 3.68
N ILE A 85 -1.45 12.86 4.03
CA ILE A 85 -1.81 11.47 3.75
C ILE A 85 -2.21 11.39 2.29
N THR A 86 -1.43 10.65 1.49
CA THR A 86 -1.66 10.49 0.06
C THR A 86 -2.69 9.41 -0.23
N TYR A 87 -2.68 8.31 0.54
CA TYR A 87 -3.78 7.35 0.59
C TYR A 87 -3.91 6.70 1.97
N LEU A 88 -5.11 6.21 2.26
CA LEU A 88 -5.43 5.49 3.48
C LEU A 88 -6.63 4.60 3.20
N ASN A 89 -6.39 3.31 2.98
CA ASN A 89 -7.40 2.38 2.50
C ASN A 89 -7.45 1.10 3.32
N CYS A 90 -8.65 0.55 3.47
CA CYS A 90 -8.90 -0.76 4.06
C CYS A 90 -9.00 -1.81 2.95
N SER A 91 -8.38 -2.96 3.16
CA SER A 91 -8.45 -4.13 2.28
C SER A 91 -8.76 -5.38 3.09
N THR A 92 -9.23 -6.41 2.40
CA THR A 92 -9.47 -7.75 2.97
C THR A 92 -8.34 -8.73 2.64
N ASP A 93 -7.25 -8.22 2.13
CA ASP A 93 -6.02 -8.95 1.86
C ASP A 93 -4.79 -8.06 2.06
N ASN A 94 -3.61 -8.70 2.13
CA ASN A 94 -2.31 -8.03 2.24
C ASN A 94 -1.40 -8.36 1.04
N ARG A 95 -1.98 -8.49 -0.14
CA ARG A 95 -1.24 -8.84 -1.35
C ARG A 95 -0.44 -7.66 -1.87
N ALA A 96 0.74 -7.94 -2.40
CA ALA A 96 1.58 -6.93 -3.01
C ALA A 96 0.92 -6.22 -4.21
N THR A 97 0.04 -6.92 -4.94
CA THR A 97 -0.78 -6.35 -6.02
C THR A 97 -1.79 -5.32 -5.49
N THR A 98 -2.40 -5.60 -4.33
CA THR A 98 -3.34 -4.67 -3.67
C THR A 98 -2.63 -3.40 -3.22
N VAL A 99 -1.47 -3.53 -2.59
CA VAL A 99 -0.64 -2.38 -2.17
C VAL A 99 -0.19 -1.56 -3.37
N LEU A 100 0.29 -2.21 -4.43
CA LEU A 100 0.68 -1.53 -5.67
C LEU A 100 -0.48 -0.77 -6.30
N SER A 101 -1.66 -1.38 -6.41
CA SER A 101 -2.86 -0.73 -6.97
C SER A 101 -3.24 0.54 -6.21
N GLN A 102 -3.19 0.49 -4.87
CA GLN A 102 -3.48 1.65 -4.02
C GLN A 102 -2.41 2.75 -4.18
N PHE A 103 -1.15 2.36 -4.26
CA PHE A 103 -0.05 3.28 -4.53
C PHE A 103 -0.20 3.99 -5.88
N LEU A 104 -0.49 3.25 -6.95
CA LEU A 104 -0.70 3.80 -8.29
C LEU A 104 -1.88 4.78 -8.34
N LYS A 105 -3.01 4.46 -7.70
CA LYS A 105 -4.15 5.39 -7.59
C LYS A 105 -3.75 6.70 -6.90
N ALA A 106 -2.89 6.63 -5.88
CA ALA A 106 -2.39 7.82 -5.21
C ALA A 106 -1.44 8.63 -6.11
N THR A 107 -0.62 7.97 -6.93
CA THR A 107 0.25 8.69 -7.88
C THR A 107 -0.53 9.41 -8.98
N CYS A 108 -1.73 8.96 -9.34
CA CYS A 108 -2.61 9.70 -10.24
C CYS A 108 -3.05 11.05 -9.65
N LEU A 109 -3.18 11.15 -8.31
CA LEU A 109 -3.65 12.36 -7.64
C LEU A 109 -2.51 13.32 -7.23
N TYR A 110 -1.37 12.75 -6.83
CA TYR A 110 -0.27 13.50 -6.22
C TYR A 110 1.03 13.44 -7.00
N ALA A 111 1.03 12.82 -8.18
CA ALA A 111 2.19 12.45 -8.98
C ALA A 111 3.14 11.46 -8.28
N LEU A 112 4.14 10.96 -9.01
CA LEU A 112 5.07 9.97 -8.52
C LEU A 112 6.10 10.61 -7.57
N PRO A 113 6.29 10.08 -6.35
CA PRO A 113 7.33 10.57 -5.46
C PRO A 113 8.73 10.20 -5.98
N SER A 114 9.74 11.02 -5.64
CA SER A 114 11.14 10.70 -5.94
C SER A 114 11.61 9.45 -5.23
N ARG A 115 11.10 9.19 -4.03
CA ARG A 115 11.45 8.02 -3.23
C ARG A 115 10.28 7.52 -2.41
N VAL A 116 10.28 6.23 -2.19
CA VAL A 116 9.34 5.55 -1.26
C VAL A 116 10.15 4.87 -0.17
N ARG A 117 9.66 4.93 1.06
CA ARG A 117 10.20 4.18 2.18
C ARG A 117 9.15 3.25 2.75
N SER A 118 9.52 1.99 2.96
CA SER A 118 8.76 1.01 3.73
C SER A 118 9.64 0.29 4.74
N ASP A 119 9.05 -0.57 5.53
CA ASP A 119 9.76 -1.65 6.22
C ASP A 119 10.12 -2.80 5.24
N HIS A 120 10.51 -3.96 5.80
CA HIS A 120 10.92 -5.12 4.99
C HIS A 120 9.76 -6.05 4.60
N GLY A 121 8.50 -5.64 4.72
CA GLY A 121 7.34 -6.47 4.39
C GLY A 121 7.28 -6.86 2.91
N GLY A 122 6.93 -8.13 2.63
CA GLY A 122 6.83 -8.67 1.27
C GLY A 122 5.72 -7.99 0.45
N GLU A 123 4.68 -7.49 1.11
CA GLU A 123 3.59 -6.75 0.47
C GLU A 123 4.05 -5.48 -0.26
N ASN A 124 5.20 -4.93 0.10
CA ASN A 124 5.74 -3.71 -0.51
C ASN A 124 6.64 -3.96 -1.73
N ILE A 125 6.90 -5.24 -2.07
CA ILE A 125 7.92 -5.59 -3.08
C ILE A 125 7.56 -5.12 -4.50
N LEU A 126 6.28 -5.13 -4.87
CA LEU A 126 5.85 -4.66 -6.19
C LEU A 126 5.93 -3.14 -6.31
N VAL A 127 5.71 -2.39 -5.23
CA VAL A 127 5.98 -0.94 -5.21
C VAL A 127 7.48 -0.68 -5.38
N ALA A 128 8.33 -1.47 -4.72
CA ALA A 128 9.77 -1.38 -4.89
C ALA A 128 10.20 -1.65 -6.35
N LEU A 129 9.67 -2.70 -6.95
CA LEU A 129 9.91 -3.04 -8.36
C LEU A 129 9.48 -1.89 -9.27
N PHE A 130 8.25 -1.40 -9.12
CA PHE A 130 7.73 -0.29 -9.90
C PHE A 130 8.60 0.96 -9.81
N MET A 131 8.98 1.37 -8.60
CA MET A 131 9.85 2.52 -8.40
C MET A 131 11.23 2.36 -9.05
N HIS A 132 11.80 1.14 -9.03
CA HIS A 132 13.05 0.87 -9.71
C HIS A 132 12.95 0.90 -11.24
N LEU A 133 11.83 0.40 -11.78
CA LEU A 133 11.60 0.42 -13.22
C LEU A 133 11.43 1.84 -13.74
N VAL A 134 10.56 2.61 -13.10
CA VAL A 134 10.17 3.94 -13.58
C VAL A 134 11.26 4.99 -13.36
N GLN A 135 11.98 4.95 -12.24
CA GLN A 135 13.02 5.93 -11.94
C GLN A 135 14.41 5.52 -12.44
N GLY A 136 14.53 4.32 -13.00
CA GLY A 136 15.79 3.77 -13.47
C GLY A 136 16.61 3.11 -12.36
N LEU A 137 17.39 2.11 -12.76
CA LEU A 137 18.13 1.21 -11.88
C LEU A 137 19.29 1.87 -11.11
N GLU A 138 19.71 3.05 -11.54
CA GLU A 138 20.76 3.83 -10.86
C GLU A 138 20.21 4.73 -9.75
N HIS A 139 18.92 5.06 -9.78
CA HIS A 139 18.27 5.88 -8.76
C HIS A 139 17.83 5.03 -7.57
N ARG A 140 17.99 5.58 -6.38
CA ARG A 140 17.54 4.96 -5.13
C ARG A 140 16.08 5.32 -4.87
N GLY A 141 15.18 4.91 -5.79
CA GLY A 141 13.75 5.23 -5.71
C GLY A 141 13.03 4.55 -4.54
N PHE A 142 13.55 3.43 -4.03
CA PHE A 142 12.95 2.70 -2.93
C PHE A 142 13.95 2.46 -1.80
N ILE A 143 13.50 2.67 -0.56
CA ILE A 143 14.31 2.58 0.65
C ILE A 143 13.62 1.61 1.61
N THR A 144 14.24 0.48 1.91
CA THR A 144 13.79 -0.42 2.97
C THR A 144 14.59 -0.19 4.26
N GLY A 145 13.95 -0.43 5.39
CA GLY A 145 14.60 -0.33 6.69
C GLY A 145 13.76 -0.94 7.80
N ARG A 146 14.30 -0.96 9.02
CA ARG A 146 13.51 -1.36 10.18
C ARG A 146 12.36 -0.37 10.37
N SER A 147 11.20 -0.83 10.86
CA SER A 147 10.00 -0.02 11.14
C SER A 147 10.32 1.22 11.98
N VAL A 148 11.23 1.13 12.95
CA VAL A 148 11.71 2.28 13.77
C VAL A 148 12.25 3.44 12.94
N HIS A 149 12.56 3.26 11.68
CA HIS A 149 12.98 4.32 10.76
C HIS A 149 11.82 4.88 9.91
N ASN A 150 10.61 4.30 10.02
CA ASN A 150 9.41 4.73 9.34
C ASN A 150 8.52 5.62 10.22
N GLN A 151 9.12 6.42 11.11
CA GLN A 151 8.49 7.15 12.21
C GLN A 151 7.29 8.03 11.81
N ARG A 152 7.26 8.53 10.57
CA ARG A 152 6.15 9.39 10.12
C ARG A 152 4.84 8.62 10.04
N ILE A 153 4.87 7.45 9.43
CA ILE A 153 3.67 6.62 9.27
C ILE A 153 3.36 5.85 10.55
N GLU A 154 4.36 5.42 11.31
CA GLU A 154 4.17 4.79 12.62
C GLU A 154 3.40 5.71 13.59
N ARG A 155 3.73 7.01 13.57
CA ARG A 155 2.99 7.99 14.37
C ARG A 155 1.56 8.17 13.84
N LEU A 156 1.36 8.18 12.54
CA LEU A 156 0.03 8.25 11.92
C LEU A 156 -0.86 7.10 12.38
N TRP A 157 -0.33 5.87 12.45
CA TRP A 157 -1.09 4.70 12.88
C TRP A 157 -1.71 4.84 14.27
N ARG A 158 -1.01 5.52 15.19
CA ARG A 158 -1.58 5.82 16.50
C ARG A 158 -2.84 6.67 16.39
N ASP A 159 -2.80 7.70 15.56
CA ASP A 159 -3.93 8.62 15.41
C ASP A 159 -5.06 7.96 14.62
N VAL A 160 -4.77 7.17 13.59
CA VAL A 160 -5.76 6.33 12.86
C VAL A 160 -6.42 5.34 13.79
N PHE A 161 -5.65 4.66 14.66
CA PHE A 161 -6.23 3.74 15.63
C PHE A 161 -7.20 4.46 16.58
N LEU A 162 -6.77 5.52 17.22
CA LEU A 162 -7.57 6.24 18.21
C LEU A 162 -8.86 6.84 17.64
N HIS A 163 -8.80 7.34 16.40
CA HIS A 163 -9.92 8.08 15.81
C HIS A 163 -10.82 7.25 14.90
N VAL A 164 -10.33 6.12 14.39
CA VAL A 164 -11.10 5.28 13.46
C VAL A 164 -11.17 3.83 13.92
N LEU A 165 -10.02 3.15 14.06
CA LEU A 165 -10.02 1.68 14.17
C LEU A 165 -10.46 1.19 15.55
N GLN A 166 -10.22 1.95 16.62
CA GLN A 166 -10.58 1.56 17.99
C GLN A 166 -12.07 1.27 18.14
N HIS A 167 -12.93 2.03 17.46
CA HIS A 167 -14.37 1.80 17.47
C HIS A 167 -14.73 0.41 16.90
N PHE A 168 -14.17 0.06 15.73
CA PHE A 168 -14.40 -1.24 15.11
C PHE A 168 -13.76 -2.37 15.92
N TYR A 169 -12.56 -2.16 16.42
CA TYR A 169 -11.84 -3.12 17.27
C TYR A 169 -12.66 -3.53 18.49
N LEU A 170 -13.17 -2.55 19.25
CA LEU A 170 -14.01 -2.82 20.42
C LEU A 170 -15.38 -3.43 20.03
N MET A 171 -15.97 -2.98 18.94
CA MET A 171 -17.24 -3.51 18.45
C MET A 171 -17.12 -4.96 18.02
N PHE A 172 -16.07 -5.32 17.27
CA PHE A 172 -15.88 -6.70 16.81
C PHE A 172 -15.61 -7.66 17.98
N TYR A 173 -14.82 -7.26 18.97
CA TYR A 173 -14.70 -8.05 20.20
C TYR A 173 -16.03 -8.20 20.93
N SER A 174 -16.83 -7.15 21.05
CA SER A 174 -18.16 -7.23 21.65
C SER A 174 -19.10 -8.17 20.89
N LEU A 175 -18.97 -8.27 19.57
CA LEU A 175 -19.73 -9.24 18.76
C LEU A 175 -19.24 -10.67 19.00
N GLU A 176 -17.92 -10.89 19.16
CA GLU A 176 -17.37 -12.19 19.55
C GLU A 176 -17.82 -12.60 20.96
N ASP A 177 -17.68 -11.71 21.94
CA ASP A 177 -18.06 -11.96 23.34
C ASP A 177 -19.54 -12.28 23.51
N SER A 178 -20.40 -11.75 22.60
CA SER A 178 -21.82 -12.05 22.56
C SER A 178 -22.19 -13.23 21.64
N GLU A 179 -21.20 -14.00 21.18
CA GLU A 179 -21.36 -15.16 20.27
C GLU A 179 -22.10 -14.83 18.95
N VAL A 180 -22.15 -13.55 18.57
CA VAL A 180 -22.74 -13.08 17.30
C VAL A 180 -21.76 -13.18 16.15
N LEU A 181 -20.47 -13.09 16.44
CA LEU A 181 -19.37 -13.17 15.46
C LEU A 181 -18.42 -14.32 15.83
N ASN A 182 -18.26 -15.26 14.91
CA ASN A 182 -17.16 -16.23 14.95
C ASN A 182 -16.14 -15.87 13.85
N PRO A 183 -14.93 -15.42 14.19
CA PRO A 183 -13.93 -15.03 13.19
C PRO A 183 -13.36 -16.20 12.37
N ASP A 184 -13.59 -17.45 12.83
CA ASP A 184 -13.15 -18.67 12.14
C ASP A 184 -14.22 -19.21 11.17
N ASP A 185 -15.44 -18.63 11.19
CA ASP A 185 -16.54 -19.00 10.30
C ASP A 185 -16.53 -18.12 9.03
N ASP A 186 -16.54 -18.75 7.86
CA ASP A 186 -16.44 -18.06 6.58
C ASP A 186 -17.70 -17.22 6.24
N VAL A 187 -18.90 -17.62 6.68
CA VAL A 187 -20.12 -16.82 6.50
C VAL A 187 -20.03 -15.56 7.34
N HIS A 188 -19.59 -15.70 8.58
CA HIS A 188 -19.42 -14.59 9.51
C HIS A 188 -18.35 -13.62 9.00
N ARG A 189 -17.18 -14.10 8.54
CA ARG A 189 -16.13 -13.27 7.97
C ARG A 189 -16.56 -12.56 6.69
N LEU A 190 -17.19 -13.29 5.76
CA LEU A 190 -17.68 -12.71 4.52
C LEU A 190 -18.74 -11.63 4.78
N SER A 191 -19.69 -11.90 5.68
CA SER A 191 -20.71 -10.93 6.09
C SER A 191 -20.07 -9.69 6.73
N LEU A 192 -19.06 -9.88 7.56
CA LEU A 192 -18.30 -8.80 8.18
C LEU A 192 -17.65 -7.92 7.11
N HIS A 193 -17.00 -8.55 6.11
CA HIS A 193 -16.35 -7.83 5.00
C HIS A 193 -17.36 -7.05 4.16
N ILE A 194 -18.52 -7.66 3.81
CA ILE A 194 -19.57 -6.99 3.01
C ILE A 194 -20.10 -5.76 3.74
N VAL A 195 -20.34 -5.85 5.06
CA VAL A 195 -20.99 -4.78 5.82
C VAL A 195 -20.02 -3.72 6.30
N TYR A 196 -18.87 -4.11 6.83
CA TYR A 196 -17.98 -3.18 7.52
C TYR A 196 -16.84 -2.62 6.67
N LEU A 197 -16.42 -3.30 5.59
CA LEU A 197 -15.37 -2.74 4.72
C LEU A 197 -15.74 -1.35 4.17
N PRO A 198 -16.95 -1.14 3.62
CA PRO A 198 -17.35 0.18 3.13
C PRO A 198 -17.41 1.24 4.24
N GLU A 199 -17.83 0.86 5.44
CA GLU A 199 -17.93 1.78 6.57
C GLU A 199 -16.55 2.15 7.12
N ILE A 200 -15.64 1.18 7.26
CA ILE A 200 -14.25 1.44 7.64
C ILE A 200 -13.61 2.37 6.60
N GLN A 201 -13.77 2.07 5.31
CA GLN A 201 -13.21 2.88 4.23
C GLN A 201 -13.74 4.32 4.26
N LYS A 202 -15.04 4.49 4.46
CA LYS A 202 -15.67 5.81 4.60
C LYS A 202 -15.07 6.62 5.75
N ARG A 203 -14.89 6.00 6.92
CA ARG A 203 -14.31 6.68 8.10
C ARG A 203 -12.82 6.97 7.93
N LEU A 204 -12.07 6.09 7.26
CA LEU A 204 -10.68 6.35 6.91
C LEU A 204 -10.56 7.54 5.95
N GLU A 205 -11.44 7.65 4.97
CA GLU A 205 -11.46 8.78 4.04
C GLU A 205 -11.82 10.09 4.75
N GLN A 206 -12.82 10.09 5.63
CA GLN A 206 -13.17 11.25 6.47
C GLN A 206 -11.99 11.66 7.37
N PHE A 207 -11.29 10.69 7.96
CA PHE A 207 -10.10 10.95 8.74
C PHE A 207 -8.99 11.54 7.88
N ARG A 208 -8.71 11.00 6.69
CA ARG A 208 -7.71 11.50 5.74
C ARG A 208 -7.97 12.96 5.38
N GLN A 209 -9.22 13.30 5.06
CA GLN A 209 -9.62 14.68 4.74
C GLN A 209 -9.41 15.61 5.93
N ALA A 210 -9.88 15.22 7.10
CA ALA A 210 -9.70 16.00 8.33
C ALA A 210 -8.22 16.16 8.68
N TRP A 211 -7.42 15.09 8.57
CA TRP A 211 -5.98 15.12 8.80
C TRP A 211 -5.27 16.08 7.85
N ASN A 212 -5.58 16.03 6.58
CA ASN A 212 -4.93 16.89 5.58
C ASN A 212 -5.26 18.38 5.76
N LEU A 213 -6.33 18.70 6.49
CA LEU A 213 -6.78 20.06 6.79
C LEU A 213 -6.53 20.52 8.23
N HIS A 214 -6.06 19.64 9.15
CA HIS A 214 -5.85 20.06 10.52
C HIS A 214 -4.54 20.86 10.68
N PRO A 215 -4.50 21.89 11.56
CA PRO A 215 -3.32 22.71 11.78
C PRO A 215 -2.25 21.96 12.58
N LEU A 216 -1.01 21.98 12.10
CA LEU A 216 0.15 21.38 12.74
C LEU A 216 0.85 22.41 13.63
N ARG A 217 0.81 22.24 14.94
CA ARG A 217 1.42 23.17 15.92
C ARG A 217 2.92 23.37 15.70
N THR A 218 3.64 22.31 15.28
CA THR A 218 5.08 22.35 14.99
C THR A 218 5.44 23.06 13.70
N GLU A 219 4.44 23.37 12.86
CA GLU A 219 4.60 24.00 11.54
C GLU A 219 3.87 25.35 11.47
N ASN A 220 3.88 26.10 12.58
CA ASN A 220 3.22 27.39 12.71
C ASN A 220 1.72 27.35 12.37
N ASN A 221 1.03 26.28 12.79
CA ASN A 221 -0.39 26.00 12.53
C ASN A 221 -0.76 25.88 11.05
N ARG A 222 0.20 25.64 10.15
CA ARG A 222 -0.10 25.29 8.76
C ARG A 222 -0.62 23.85 8.69
N THR A 223 -1.53 23.60 7.75
CA THR A 223 -2.08 22.26 7.54
C THR A 223 -1.15 21.44 6.63
N PRO A 224 -1.24 20.08 6.64
CA PRO A 224 -0.52 19.24 5.68
C PRO A 224 -0.73 19.66 4.23
N SER A 225 -1.99 19.99 3.84
CA SER A 225 -2.31 20.47 2.50
C SER A 225 -1.63 21.80 2.17
N GLN A 226 -1.61 22.75 3.12
CA GLN A 226 -0.90 24.02 2.93
C GLN A 226 0.61 23.83 2.77
N LEU A 227 1.22 22.99 3.64
CA LEU A 227 2.64 22.68 3.56
C LEU A 227 3.00 22.02 2.22
N TRP A 228 2.14 21.12 1.75
CA TRP A 228 2.33 20.45 0.46
C TRP A 228 2.26 21.46 -0.70
N THR A 229 1.20 22.28 -0.77
CA THR A 229 1.02 23.28 -1.83
C THR A 229 2.12 24.33 -1.81
N GLU A 230 2.43 24.91 -0.64
CA GLU A 230 3.50 25.90 -0.52
C GLU A 230 4.88 25.32 -0.88
N GLY A 231 5.13 24.06 -0.43
CA GLY A 231 6.38 23.38 -0.74
C GLY A 231 6.53 23.08 -2.23
N MET A 232 5.45 22.70 -2.92
CA MET A 232 5.46 22.52 -4.39
C MET A 232 5.73 23.83 -5.11
N LEU A 233 5.01 24.90 -4.77
CA LEU A 233 5.18 26.22 -5.39
C LEU A 233 6.59 26.80 -5.19
N LYS A 234 7.19 26.63 -4.00
CA LYS A 234 8.55 27.09 -3.73
C LYS A 234 9.62 26.34 -4.53
N ASN A 235 9.31 25.12 -4.96
CA ASN A 235 10.26 24.27 -5.67
C ASN A 235 9.91 24.05 -7.15
N ILE A 236 8.98 24.81 -7.71
CA ILE A 236 8.53 24.67 -9.10
C ILE A 236 9.69 24.90 -10.11
N ALA A 237 10.67 25.71 -9.75
CA ALA A 237 11.84 25.98 -10.57
C ALA A 237 12.98 24.96 -10.37
N THR A 238 12.76 23.92 -9.58
CA THR A 238 13.76 22.87 -9.39
C THR A 238 13.67 21.83 -10.51
N ASP A 239 14.78 21.18 -10.85
CA ASP A 239 14.80 20.07 -11.82
C ASP A 239 14.22 18.76 -11.26
N SER A 240 13.45 18.84 -10.17
CA SER A 240 12.86 17.67 -9.55
C SER A 240 11.65 17.16 -10.34
N THR A 241 11.76 15.96 -10.90
CA THR A 241 10.66 15.29 -11.60
C THR A 241 9.41 15.14 -10.74
N ALA A 242 9.59 14.91 -9.42
CA ALA A 242 8.47 14.79 -8.47
C ALA A 242 7.67 16.09 -8.30
N VAL A 243 8.28 17.24 -8.49
CA VAL A 243 7.59 18.55 -8.48
C VAL A 243 7.03 18.85 -9.86
N ASN A 244 7.82 18.64 -10.90
CA ASN A 244 7.43 18.96 -12.27
C ASN A 244 6.23 18.11 -12.73
N ASN A 245 6.15 16.84 -12.35
CA ASN A 245 5.03 15.95 -12.69
C ASN A 245 3.70 16.34 -12.01
N VAL A 246 3.72 17.18 -10.96
CA VAL A 246 2.50 17.70 -10.33
C VAL A 246 1.90 18.84 -11.15
N PHE A 247 2.74 19.67 -11.78
CA PHE A 247 2.31 20.83 -12.57
C PHE A 247 2.22 20.54 -14.07
N GLY A 248 2.75 19.41 -14.53
CA GLY A 248 2.72 18.95 -15.91
C GLY A 248 1.81 17.73 -16.11
N GLU A 249 1.95 17.11 -17.26
CA GLU A 249 1.32 15.81 -17.49
C GLU A 249 1.99 14.74 -16.63
N ASN A 250 1.20 14.04 -15.82
CA ASN A 250 1.69 12.89 -15.10
C ASN A 250 1.79 11.70 -16.08
N PRO A 251 3.00 11.23 -16.44
CA PRO A 251 3.16 10.18 -17.43
C PRO A 251 2.60 8.82 -16.98
N TYR A 252 2.20 8.69 -15.71
CA TYR A 252 1.70 7.44 -15.13
C TYR A 252 0.20 7.47 -14.81
N SER A 253 -0.50 8.59 -15.10
CA SER A 253 -1.90 8.77 -14.69
C SER A 253 -2.86 7.79 -15.35
N ASP A 254 -2.62 7.42 -16.61
CA ASP A 254 -3.52 6.61 -17.45
C ASP A 254 -2.95 5.22 -17.79
N GLN A 255 -1.75 4.90 -17.30
CA GLN A 255 -1.12 3.61 -17.59
C GLN A 255 -1.53 2.54 -16.61
N ASN A 256 -2.01 1.44 -17.15
CA ASN A 256 -2.18 0.21 -16.38
C ASN A 256 -0.79 -0.41 -16.10
N ILE A 257 -0.66 -1.11 -14.97
CA ILE A 257 0.60 -1.72 -14.52
C ILE A 257 1.19 -2.67 -15.57
N ASP A 258 0.36 -3.41 -16.31
CA ASP A 258 0.82 -4.38 -17.32
C ASP A 258 1.49 -3.66 -18.50
N ALA A 259 0.98 -2.49 -18.90
CA ALA A 259 1.60 -1.68 -19.95
C ALA A 259 2.97 -1.14 -19.48
N ILE A 260 3.07 -0.71 -18.23
CA ILE A 260 4.35 -0.25 -17.64
C ILE A 260 5.34 -1.43 -17.60
N LEU A 261 4.93 -2.58 -17.09
CA LEU A 261 5.78 -3.77 -17.03
C LEU A 261 6.24 -4.21 -18.42
N ALA A 262 5.34 -4.17 -19.41
CA ALA A 262 5.64 -4.52 -20.80
C ALA A 262 6.72 -3.62 -21.41
N GLN A 263 6.72 -2.30 -21.12
CA GLN A 263 7.78 -1.38 -21.55
C GLN A 263 9.17 -1.80 -21.06
N TYR A 264 9.23 -2.43 -19.88
CA TYR A 264 10.47 -2.94 -19.30
C TYR A 264 10.74 -4.42 -19.61
N GLY A 265 9.94 -5.03 -20.51
CA GLY A 265 10.10 -6.40 -20.94
C GLY A 265 9.61 -7.45 -19.93
N ILE A 266 8.73 -7.04 -19.01
CA ILE A 266 8.08 -7.91 -18.02
C ILE A 266 6.66 -8.16 -18.50
N GLN A 267 6.35 -9.38 -18.93
CA GLN A 267 5.05 -9.71 -19.54
C GLN A 267 3.93 -9.91 -18.52
N THR A 268 4.27 -10.35 -17.30
CA THR A 268 3.31 -10.59 -16.24
C THR A 268 3.89 -10.13 -14.90
N LEU A 269 3.00 -9.76 -13.96
CA LEU A 269 3.42 -9.53 -12.58
C LEU A 269 4.11 -10.79 -12.04
N PRO A 270 5.32 -10.66 -11.45
CA PRO A 270 6.04 -11.80 -10.94
C PRO A 270 5.26 -12.49 -9.82
N THR A 271 5.21 -13.80 -9.85
CA THR A 271 4.75 -14.60 -8.71
C THR A 271 5.75 -14.41 -7.57
N LEU A 272 5.27 -14.03 -6.41
CA LEU A 272 6.10 -13.86 -5.22
C LEU A 272 6.31 -15.22 -4.56
N ASP A 273 7.57 -15.53 -4.27
CA ASP A 273 7.91 -16.64 -3.41
C ASP A 273 7.73 -16.20 -1.95
N GLU A 274 6.81 -16.82 -1.23
CA GLU A 274 6.48 -16.48 0.16
C GLU A 274 7.66 -16.75 1.11
N GLU A 275 8.53 -17.72 0.80
CA GLU A 275 9.74 -17.98 1.59
C GLU A 275 10.78 -16.86 1.39
N GLU A 276 10.89 -16.32 0.18
CA GLU A 276 11.82 -15.24 -0.13
C GLU A 276 11.29 -13.86 0.30
N PHE A 277 9.96 -13.66 0.25
CA PHE A 277 9.27 -12.40 0.56
C PHE A 277 8.15 -12.62 1.59
N PRO A 278 8.49 -12.90 2.87
CA PRO A 278 7.49 -13.14 3.87
C PRO A 278 6.61 -11.89 4.05
N ALA A 279 5.33 -12.05 3.81
CA ALA A 279 4.29 -11.08 4.12
C ALA A 279 3.37 -11.68 5.19
N VAL A 280 2.71 -10.81 5.95
CA VAL A 280 1.65 -11.28 6.84
C VAL A 280 0.49 -11.73 5.95
N ASN A 281 0.21 -13.03 5.95
CA ASN A 281 -0.87 -13.59 5.16
C ASN A 281 -2.22 -13.27 5.80
N VAL A 282 -3.18 -12.88 4.98
CA VAL A 282 -4.59 -12.71 5.34
C VAL A 282 -5.38 -13.65 4.46
N GLU A 283 -5.82 -14.75 5.03
CA GLU A 283 -6.63 -15.71 4.30
C GLU A 283 -8.01 -15.12 4.04
N PRO A 284 -8.42 -14.99 2.77
CA PRO A 284 -9.77 -14.56 2.46
C PRO A 284 -10.79 -15.62 2.90
N PRO A 285 -12.06 -15.25 3.16
CA PRO A 285 -13.12 -16.23 3.32
C PRO A 285 -13.14 -17.17 2.11
N GLN A 286 -13.26 -18.47 2.34
CA GLN A 286 -13.28 -19.45 1.24
C GLN A 286 -14.62 -19.44 0.46
N LEU A 287 -15.63 -18.80 1.02
CA LEU A 287 -16.94 -18.62 0.38
C LEU A 287 -16.86 -17.54 -0.71
N ILE A 288 -17.20 -17.93 -1.93
CA ILE A 288 -17.28 -17.03 -3.08
C ILE A 288 -18.74 -16.95 -3.54
N LEU A 289 -19.33 -15.76 -3.46
CA LEU A 289 -20.68 -15.52 -3.96
C LEU A 289 -20.62 -15.14 -5.46
N THR A 290 -21.54 -15.72 -6.26
CA THR A 290 -21.75 -15.26 -7.63
C THR A 290 -22.29 -13.82 -7.64
N GLN A 291 -22.17 -13.12 -8.77
CA GLN A 291 -22.67 -11.75 -8.91
C GLN A 291 -24.17 -11.62 -8.57
N GLN A 292 -24.97 -12.61 -8.93
CA GLN A 292 -26.41 -12.64 -8.62
C GLN A 292 -26.64 -12.80 -7.12
N GLN A 293 -25.89 -13.68 -6.45
CA GLN A 293 -25.96 -13.86 -5.00
C GLN A 293 -25.52 -12.60 -4.25
N GLN A 294 -24.45 -11.95 -4.69
CA GLN A 294 -24.00 -10.67 -4.12
C GLN A 294 -25.08 -9.60 -4.22
N THR A 295 -25.75 -9.50 -5.37
CA THR A 295 -26.88 -8.57 -5.57
C THR A 295 -28.03 -8.90 -4.63
N SER A 296 -28.38 -10.18 -4.46
CA SER A 296 -29.44 -10.62 -3.55
C SER A 296 -29.12 -10.29 -2.09
N VAL A 297 -27.89 -10.54 -1.64
CA VAL A 297 -27.42 -10.16 -0.30
C VAL A 297 -27.49 -8.64 -0.12
N HIS A 298 -26.99 -7.87 -1.10
CA HIS A 298 -27.02 -6.41 -1.03
C HIS A 298 -28.45 -5.88 -0.89
N ASN A 299 -29.39 -6.38 -1.70
CA ASN A 299 -30.80 -5.98 -1.64
C ASN A 299 -31.45 -6.30 -0.29
N ALA A 300 -31.06 -7.42 0.33
CA ALA A 300 -31.58 -7.81 1.64
C ALA A 300 -31.14 -6.87 2.78
N ILE A 301 -29.97 -6.22 2.64
CA ILE A 301 -29.37 -5.45 3.73
C ILE A 301 -29.33 -3.93 3.48
N GLN A 302 -29.55 -3.44 2.26
CA GLN A 302 -29.35 -2.02 1.91
C GLN A 302 -30.25 -1.05 2.68
N HIS A 303 -31.45 -1.47 3.08
CA HIS A 303 -32.42 -0.65 3.81
C HIS A 303 -32.12 -0.56 5.31
N LEU A 304 -31.18 -1.35 5.82
CA LEU A 304 -30.80 -1.38 7.23
C LEU A 304 -29.71 -0.34 7.51
N SER A 305 -29.91 0.49 8.53
CA SER A 305 -28.95 1.52 8.93
C SER A 305 -28.06 1.10 10.10
N ASP A 306 -28.56 0.27 11.02
CA ASP A 306 -27.78 -0.25 12.13
C ASP A 306 -26.82 -1.34 11.65
N LEU A 307 -25.53 -1.16 11.90
CA LEU A 307 -24.49 -2.04 11.38
C LEU A 307 -24.53 -3.44 11.98
N LYS A 308 -24.93 -3.59 13.26
CA LYS A 308 -25.05 -4.90 13.91
C LYS A 308 -26.21 -5.68 13.33
N ILE A 309 -27.37 -5.03 13.19
CA ILE A 309 -28.55 -5.64 12.56
C ILE A 309 -28.28 -5.99 11.10
N LYS A 310 -27.61 -5.09 10.37
CA LYS A 310 -27.21 -5.29 8.99
C LYS A 310 -26.26 -6.50 8.84
N TYR A 311 -25.32 -6.66 9.75
CA TYR A 311 -24.41 -7.80 9.78
C TYR A 311 -25.15 -9.12 10.01
N GLN A 312 -26.03 -9.18 11.01
CA GLN A 312 -26.84 -10.38 11.30
C GLN A 312 -27.75 -10.75 10.12
N ALA A 313 -28.40 -9.75 9.51
CA ALA A 313 -29.21 -9.95 8.31
C ALA A 313 -28.36 -10.44 7.11
N CYS A 314 -27.12 -9.97 6.98
CA CYS A 314 -26.18 -10.44 5.97
C CYS A 314 -25.82 -11.92 6.16
N CYS A 315 -25.50 -12.34 7.39
CA CYS A 315 -25.25 -13.74 7.71
C CYS A 315 -26.46 -14.61 7.34
N THR A 316 -27.66 -14.22 7.77
CA THR A 316 -28.90 -14.95 7.47
C THR A 316 -29.17 -15.05 5.96
N ALA A 317 -28.95 -13.97 5.22
CA ALA A 317 -29.13 -13.95 3.77
C ALA A 317 -28.14 -14.89 3.06
N ILE A 318 -26.87 -14.90 3.46
CA ILE A 318 -25.84 -15.78 2.89
C ILE A 318 -26.18 -17.24 3.17
N ILE A 319 -26.53 -17.59 4.41
CA ILE A 319 -26.95 -18.95 4.80
C ILE A 319 -28.11 -19.42 3.94
N SER A 320 -29.14 -18.60 3.80
CA SER A 320 -30.33 -18.92 3.00
C SER A 320 -30.00 -19.11 1.51
N ILE A 321 -29.16 -18.25 0.93
CA ILE A 321 -28.77 -18.31 -0.49
C ILE A 321 -27.92 -19.54 -0.79
N LEU A 322 -27.05 -19.92 0.12
CA LEU A 322 -26.14 -21.07 -0.05
C LEU A 322 -26.77 -22.39 0.41
N GLN A 323 -27.97 -22.35 1.03
CA GLN A 323 -28.63 -23.52 1.62
C GLN A 323 -27.76 -24.29 2.60
N ILE A 324 -26.90 -23.57 3.33
CA ILE A 324 -26.03 -24.15 4.35
C ILE A 324 -26.92 -24.52 5.54
N GLN A 325 -26.93 -25.81 5.93
CA GLN A 325 -27.50 -26.24 7.21
C GLN A 325 -26.58 -25.78 8.33
N VAL A 326 -27.12 -24.98 9.26
CA VAL A 326 -26.42 -24.53 10.47
C VAL A 326 -26.44 -25.62 11.53
#